data_4e651c8592b2ba954330a94f4325259f
#
_entry.id   4e651c8592b2ba954330a94f4325259f
#
_cell.length_a   1.000
_cell.length_b   1.000
_cell.length_c   1.000
_cell.angle_alpha   90.00
_cell.angle_beta   90.00
_cell.angle_gamma   90.00
#
_symmetry.space_group_name_H-M   'P 1'
#
loop_
_entity.id
_entity.type
_entity.pdbx_description
1 polymer ?
#
loop_
_entity_poly.entity_id
_entity_poly.type
_entity_poly.pdbx_seq_one_letter_code
_entity_poly.pdbx_strand_id
1 'polypeptide(L)'
;MRTWPLPALLTWALAWALALALRAAQAPLWAALTLPTALGVCATWLPFVASTTWRRVFVAAGFPLSVIALGQGAGLPGWLWLAPLALLLLAYPIHAWRDAPVFPTPRGALKDLPQHVDLQSAPAASSHEPRMLDAGCGMGDALVELHQAFPHAHIEGIEWSWLWRIVAALRCPWAKVRQGDMWAQSWADFELVYLFQRPETMPRAMAKARAEMRPGCWLVSLEFEAVDEHGVAWKPHARLSLQGLRPIWVYRIG
;
A
#
# COMPACT_ATOMS: atom_id res chain seq x y z
N MET A 1 2.06 -11.06 -20.84
CA MET A 1 2.55 -10.88 -19.44
C MET A 1 2.31 -12.10 -18.53
N ARG A 2 2.05 -13.29 -19.11
CA ARG A 2 1.71 -14.54 -18.37
C ARG A 2 2.92 -15.38 -17.89
N THR A 3 4.15 -14.92 -18.07
CA THR A 3 5.35 -15.74 -17.78
C THR A 3 6.04 -15.45 -16.45
N TRP A 4 5.66 -14.39 -15.76
CA TRP A 4 6.15 -14.16 -14.41
C TRP A 4 5.49 -15.14 -13.42
N PRO A 5 6.23 -15.84 -12.50
CA PRO A 5 7.62 -15.59 -12.07
C PRO A 5 8.69 -16.46 -12.78
N LEU A 6 8.37 -17.19 -13.83
CA LEU A 6 9.27 -18.15 -14.46
C LEU A 6 10.68 -17.59 -14.81
N PRO A 7 10.81 -16.39 -15.46
CA PRO A 7 12.14 -15.85 -15.76
C PRO A 7 12.98 -15.55 -14.50
N ALA A 8 12.34 -15.13 -13.39
CA ALA A 8 13.02 -14.89 -12.13
C ALA A 8 13.53 -16.18 -11.50
N LEU A 9 12.70 -17.26 -11.52
CA LEU A 9 13.08 -18.57 -11.01
C LEU A 9 14.21 -19.18 -11.83
N LEU A 10 14.20 -19.03 -13.15
CA LEU A 10 15.28 -19.48 -14.03
C LEU A 10 16.59 -18.74 -13.74
N THR A 11 16.54 -17.41 -13.58
CA THR A 11 17.72 -16.61 -13.23
C THR A 11 18.28 -17.05 -11.86
N TRP A 12 17.43 -17.27 -10.88
CA TRP A 12 17.84 -17.76 -9.57
C TRP A 12 18.46 -19.17 -9.65
N ALA A 13 17.86 -20.11 -10.39
CA ALA A 13 18.39 -21.45 -10.60
C ALA A 13 19.75 -21.44 -11.31
N LEU A 14 19.92 -20.58 -12.33
CA LEU A 14 21.20 -20.40 -13.03
C LEU A 14 22.28 -19.81 -12.11
N ALA A 15 21.91 -18.87 -11.25
CA ALA A 15 22.84 -18.31 -10.26
C ALA A 15 23.33 -19.40 -9.28
N TRP A 16 22.43 -20.27 -8.79
CA TRP A 16 22.80 -21.40 -7.97
C TRP A 16 23.66 -22.44 -8.71
N ALA A 17 23.30 -22.77 -9.95
CA ALA A 17 24.09 -23.70 -10.76
C ALA A 17 25.52 -23.17 -10.97
N LEU A 18 25.68 -21.87 -11.24
CA LEU A 18 26.99 -21.22 -11.36
C LEU A 18 27.77 -21.25 -10.04
N ALA A 19 27.13 -20.95 -8.92
CA ALA A 19 27.76 -21.00 -7.60
C ALA A 19 28.27 -22.39 -7.27
N LEU A 20 27.44 -23.43 -7.50
CA LEU A 20 27.80 -24.82 -7.25
C LEU A 20 28.93 -25.28 -8.19
N ALA A 21 28.91 -24.90 -9.48
CA ALA A 21 29.97 -25.21 -10.41
C ALA A 21 31.31 -24.57 -10.01
N LEU A 22 31.29 -23.31 -9.57
CA LEU A 22 32.50 -22.62 -9.07
C LEU A 22 33.02 -23.29 -7.79
N ARG A 23 32.15 -23.72 -6.89
CA ARG A 23 32.55 -24.45 -5.68
C ARG A 23 33.13 -25.82 -6.02
N ALA A 24 32.54 -26.55 -6.98
CA ALA A 24 33.06 -27.84 -7.45
C ALA A 24 34.44 -27.68 -8.12
N ALA A 25 34.67 -26.56 -8.83
CA ALA A 25 35.95 -26.20 -9.42
C ALA A 25 36.96 -25.60 -8.41
N GLN A 26 36.63 -25.66 -7.10
CA GLN A 26 37.49 -25.13 -6.02
C GLN A 26 37.81 -23.61 -6.16
N ALA A 27 36.97 -22.86 -6.86
CA ALA A 27 37.10 -21.43 -6.93
C ALA A 27 36.98 -20.76 -5.55
N PRO A 28 37.66 -19.62 -5.33
CA PRO A 28 37.60 -18.93 -4.05
C PRO A 28 36.17 -18.51 -3.72
N LEU A 29 35.82 -18.50 -2.42
CA LEU A 29 34.45 -18.22 -1.94
C LEU A 29 33.89 -16.91 -2.47
N TRP A 30 34.74 -15.86 -2.53
CA TRP A 30 34.33 -14.56 -3.09
C TRP A 30 33.80 -14.67 -4.53
N ALA A 31 34.46 -15.48 -5.39
CA ALA A 31 34.02 -15.68 -6.77
C ALA A 31 32.68 -16.44 -6.83
N ALA A 32 32.52 -17.48 -5.99
CA ALA A 32 31.29 -18.25 -5.90
C ALA A 32 30.10 -17.46 -5.33
N LEU A 33 30.34 -16.33 -4.68
CA LEU A 33 29.30 -15.43 -4.17
C LEU A 33 29.06 -14.24 -5.12
N THR A 34 30.13 -13.60 -5.63
CA THR A 34 29.98 -12.37 -6.41
C THR A 34 29.51 -12.62 -7.85
N LEU A 35 30.02 -13.65 -8.52
CA LEU A 35 29.65 -13.91 -9.92
C LEU A 35 28.16 -14.29 -10.10
N PRO A 36 27.58 -15.20 -9.28
CA PRO A 36 26.14 -15.47 -9.34
C PRO A 36 25.28 -14.27 -8.94
N THR A 37 25.75 -13.46 -7.99
CA THR A 37 25.06 -12.20 -7.62
C THR A 37 25.07 -11.22 -8.79
N ALA A 38 26.20 -11.05 -9.45
CA ALA A 38 26.33 -10.20 -10.64
C ALA A 38 25.43 -10.69 -11.78
N LEU A 39 25.32 -12.00 -11.99
CA LEU A 39 24.39 -12.58 -12.96
C LEU A 39 22.93 -12.18 -12.65
N GLY A 40 22.50 -12.26 -11.39
CA GLY A 40 21.18 -11.82 -10.96
C GLY A 40 20.94 -10.33 -11.22
N VAL A 41 21.92 -9.49 -10.88
CA VAL A 41 21.85 -8.03 -11.12
C VAL A 41 21.80 -7.73 -12.61
N CYS A 42 22.68 -8.31 -13.44
CA CYS A 42 22.70 -8.11 -14.88
C CYS A 42 21.37 -8.57 -15.54
N ALA A 43 20.78 -9.67 -15.08
CA ALA A 43 19.50 -10.14 -15.60
C ALA A 43 18.35 -9.13 -15.40
N THR A 44 18.45 -8.23 -14.42
CA THR A 44 17.44 -7.17 -14.20
C THR A 44 17.35 -6.14 -15.32
N TRP A 45 18.37 -6.02 -16.18
CA TRP A 45 18.36 -5.13 -17.34
C TRP A 45 17.57 -5.71 -18.51
N LEU A 46 17.23 -7.00 -18.46
CA LEU A 46 16.41 -7.65 -19.48
C LEU A 46 14.91 -7.41 -19.20
N PRO A 47 14.18 -6.71 -20.11
CA PRO A 47 12.77 -6.33 -19.86
C PRO A 47 11.83 -7.51 -19.64
N PHE A 48 12.12 -8.67 -20.24
CA PHE A 48 11.34 -9.88 -20.07
C PHE A 48 11.60 -10.59 -18.72
N VAL A 49 12.73 -10.32 -18.07
CA VAL A 49 13.05 -10.84 -16.73
C VAL A 49 12.46 -9.95 -15.65
N ALA A 50 12.63 -8.63 -15.76
CA ALA A 50 12.20 -7.70 -14.72
C ALA A 50 11.67 -6.38 -15.30
N SER A 51 10.35 -6.29 -15.48
CA SER A 51 9.68 -5.13 -16.07
C SER A 51 9.31 -4.02 -15.07
N THR A 52 9.40 -4.28 -13.76
CA THR A 52 9.09 -3.30 -12.70
C THR A 52 10.23 -3.23 -11.68
N THR A 53 10.33 -2.11 -10.96
CA THR A 53 11.36 -1.91 -9.92
C THR A 53 11.35 -3.03 -8.88
N TRP A 54 10.17 -3.45 -8.40
CA TRP A 54 10.04 -4.55 -7.46
C TRP A 54 10.57 -5.87 -8.01
N ARG A 55 10.24 -6.20 -9.28
CA ARG A 55 10.77 -7.41 -9.93
C ARG A 55 12.29 -7.37 -10.04
N ARG A 56 12.88 -6.20 -10.35
CA ARG A 56 14.34 -6.03 -10.36
C ARG A 56 14.95 -6.31 -9.01
N VAL A 57 14.38 -5.76 -7.94
CA VAL A 57 14.84 -6.02 -6.56
C VAL A 57 14.78 -7.52 -6.24
N PHE A 58 13.66 -8.21 -6.52
CA PHE A 58 13.53 -9.64 -6.27
C PHE A 58 14.51 -10.49 -7.06
N VAL A 59 14.75 -10.18 -8.33
CA VAL A 59 15.70 -10.92 -9.18
C VAL A 59 17.14 -10.70 -8.69
N ALA A 60 17.53 -9.45 -8.42
CA ALA A 60 18.88 -9.12 -7.95
C ALA A 60 19.16 -9.71 -6.55
N ALA A 61 18.20 -9.66 -5.65
CA ALA A 61 18.35 -10.10 -4.26
C ALA A 61 18.15 -11.61 -4.08
N GLY A 62 17.53 -12.31 -5.02
CA GLY A 62 17.11 -13.70 -4.88
C GLY A 62 18.25 -14.66 -4.50
N PHE A 63 19.36 -14.61 -5.24
CA PHE A 63 20.51 -15.45 -4.93
C PHE A 63 21.18 -15.07 -3.61
N PRO A 64 21.64 -13.81 -3.36
CA PRO A 64 22.30 -13.48 -2.10
C PRO A 64 21.41 -13.72 -0.87
N LEU A 65 20.12 -13.42 -0.94
CA LEU A 65 19.20 -13.73 0.17
C LEU A 65 19.07 -15.23 0.41
N SER A 66 19.05 -16.05 -0.65
CA SER A 66 18.99 -17.51 -0.49
C SER A 66 20.28 -18.09 0.06
N VAL A 67 21.45 -17.53 -0.29
CA VAL A 67 22.76 -17.90 0.31
C VAL A 67 22.78 -17.60 1.80
N ILE A 68 22.34 -16.42 2.17
CA ILE A 68 22.19 -16.04 3.58
C ILE A 68 21.20 -17.00 4.26
N ALA A 69 20.03 -17.28 3.64
CA ALA A 69 18.99 -18.17 4.17
C ALA A 69 19.47 -19.59 4.45
N LEU A 70 20.33 -20.11 3.61
CA LEU A 70 20.89 -21.46 3.77
C LEU A 70 22.09 -21.50 4.73
N GLY A 71 22.47 -20.37 5.35
CA GLY A 71 23.60 -20.31 6.29
C GLY A 71 24.96 -20.55 5.65
N GLN A 72 25.04 -20.61 4.31
CA GLN A 72 26.26 -20.94 3.56
C GLN A 72 27.33 -19.85 3.62
N GLY A 73 26.99 -18.66 4.07
CA GLY A 73 27.89 -17.51 4.02
C GLY A 73 28.42 -16.98 5.35
N ALA A 74 27.85 -17.36 6.50
CA ALA A 74 28.16 -16.65 7.73
C ALA A 74 28.24 -17.50 9.02
N GLY A 75 28.07 -18.82 8.94
CA GLY A 75 28.02 -19.65 10.15
C GLY A 75 26.89 -19.25 11.12
N LEU A 76 25.91 -18.52 10.63
CA LEU A 76 24.79 -18.02 11.43
C LEU A 76 23.89 -19.20 11.82
N PRO A 77 23.56 -19.33 13.10
CA PRO A 77 22.65 -20.38 13.55
C PRO A 77 21.28 -20.21 12.88
N GLY A 78 20.67 -21.33 12.48
CA GLY A 78 19.39 -21.33 11.73
C GLY A 78 18.23 -20.62 12.45
N TRP A 79 18.26 -20.50 13.77
CA TRP A 79 17.25 -19.75 14.53
C TRP A 79 17.27 -18.24 14.27
N LEU A 80 18.40 -17.67 13.77
CA LEU A 80 18.48 -16.25 13.40
C LEU A 80 17.49 -15.87 12.29
N TRP A 81 17.00 -16.86 11.51
CA TRP A 81 15.95 -16.66 10.50
C TRP A 81 14.58 -16.40 11.11
N LEU A 82 14.38 -16.72 12.39
CA LEU A 82 13.18 -16.32 13.11
C LEU A 82 13.12 -14.81 13.35
N ALA A 83 14.26 -14.12 13.33
CA ALA A 83 14.29 -12.67 13.56
C ALA A 83 13.60 -11.87 12.45
N PRO A 84 13.92 -12.04 11.14
CA PRO A 84 13.18 -11.38 10.07
C PRO A 84 11.72 -11.82 10.00
N LEU A 85 11.41 -13.07 10.31
CA LEU A 85 10.04 -13.56 10.40
C LEU A 85 9.28 -12.90 11.56
N ALA A 86 9.89 -12.82 12.74
CA ALA A 86 9.32 -12.13 13.90
C ALA A 86 9.12 -10.63 13.61
N LEU A 87 10.10 -10.00 12.96
CA LEU A 87 9.98 -8.60 12.54
C LEU A 87 8.83 -8.40 11.55
N LEU A 88 8.67 -9.31 10.59
CA LEU A 88 7.56 -9.28 9.63
C LEU A 88 6.21 -9.43 10.34
N LEU A 89 6.09 -10.37 11.29
CA LEU A 89 4.88 -10.59 12.06
C LEU A 89 4.54 -9.42 12.99
N LEU A 90 5.58 -8.77 13.57
CA LEU A 90 5.41 -7.57 14.38
C LEU A 90 5.01 -6.36 13.53
N ALA A 91 5.65 -6.22 12.36
CA ALA A 91 5.37 -5.12 11.44
C ALA A 91 3.97 -5.25 10.80
N TYR A 92 3.55 -6.48 10.54
CA TYR A 92 2.27 -6.77 9.91
C TYR A 92 1.50 -7.82 10.72
N PRO A 93 0.81 -7.41 11.77
CA PRO A 93 0.10 -8.33 12.66
C PRO A 93 -0.95 -9.15 11.90
N ILE A 94 -1.10 -10.41 12.26
CA ILE A 94 -1.97 -11.41 11.58
C ILE A 94 -3.42 -10.92 11.41
N HIS A 95 -3.90 -10.05 12.28
CA HIS A 95 -5.24 -9.45 12.20
C HIS A 95 -5.39 -8.55 10.96
N ALA A 96 -4.30 -7.87 10.53
CA ALA A 96 -4.30 -7.04 9.33
C ALA A 96 -4.38 -7.88 8.03
N TRP A 97 -4.06 -9.17 8.08
CA TRP A 97 -4.20 -10.07 6.92
C TRP A 97 -5.66 -10.31 6.53
N ARG A 98 -6.58 -10.05 7.45
CA ARG A 98 -8.02 -10.14 7.19
C ARG A 98 -8.60 -8.86 6.59
N ASP A 99 -7.95 -7.70 6.81
CA ASP A 99 -8.55 -6.42 6.44
C ASP A 99 -8.14 -5.91 5.06
N ALA A 100 -6.93 -5.72 4.72
CA ALA A 100 -6.55 -5.45 3.32
C ALA A 100 -5.04 -5.53 3.12
N PRO A 101 -4.54 -6.06 2.00
CA PRO A 101 -3.19 -5.77 1.57
C PRO A 101 -3.06 -4.26 1.32
N VAL A 102 -1.86 -3.69 1.54
CA VAL A 102 -1.61 -2.28 1.26
C VAL A 102 -1.80 -2.02 -0.24
N PHE A 103 -2.87 -1.32 -0.59
CA PHE A 103 -3.13 -0.87 -1.94
C PHE A 103 -2.72 0.60 -2.07
N PRO A 104 -1.66 0.92 -2.83
CA PRO A 104 -1.26 2.31 -3.00
C PRO A 104 -2.29 3.05 -3.86
N THR A 105 -2.69 4.24 -3.41
CA THR A 105 -3.48 5.16 -4.23
C THR A 105 -2.62 5.63 -5.40
N PRO A 106 -3.08 5.47 -6.68
CA PRO A 106 -2.31 5.89 -7.83
C PRO A 106 -2.08 7.41 -7.85
N ARG A 107 -0.92 7.81 -8.37
CA ARG A 107 -0.62 9.24 -8.52
C ARG A 107 -1.59 9.93 -9.46
N GLY A 108 -2.03 11.14 -9.06
CA GLY A 108 -3.00 11.94 -9.80
C GLY A 108 -4.43 11.41 -9.72
N ALA A 109 -4.69 10.37 -8.92
CA ALA A 109 -6.04 9.80 -8.81
C ALA A 109 -7.05 10.82 -8.28
N LEU A 110 -6.66 11.65 -7.31
CA LEU A 110 -7.57 12.59 -6.65
C LEU A 110 -7.53 14.03 -7.21
N LYS A 111 -6.77 14.29 -8.30
CA LYS A 111 -6.56 15.65 -8.84
C LYS A 111 -7.85 16.38 -9.21
N ASP A 112 -8.85 15.67 -9.74
CA ASP A 112 -10.11 16.25 -10.20
C ASP A 112 -11.20 16.24 -9.10
N LEU A 113 -10.89 15.69 -7.92
CA LEU A 113 -11.83 15.60 -6.79
C LEU A 113 -12.37 16.99 -6.33
N PRO A 114 -11.57 18.06 -6.29
CA PRO A 114 -12.06 19.39 -5.89
C PRO A 114 -13.19 19.96 -6.78
N GLN A 115 -13.33 19.49 -8.01
CA GLN A 115 -14.41 19.91 -8.91
C GLN A 115 -15.76 19.28 -8.54
N HIS A 116 -15.76 18.22 -7.72
CA HIS A 116 -16.95 17.44 -7.37
C HIS A 116 -17.27 17.43 -5.88
N VAL A 117 -16.37 18.00 -5.06
CA VAL A 117 -16.49 18.04 -3.61
C VAL A 117 -16.41 19.49 -3.14
N ASP A 118 -17.53 20.01 -2.66
CA ASP A 118 -17.56 21.32 -2.03
C ASP A 118 -17.46 21.16 -0.51
N LEU A 119 -16.27 21.40 0.02
CA LEU A 119 -15.98 21.30 1.45
C LEU A 119 -16.49 22.53 2.23
N GLN A 120 -16.71 23.66 1.55
CA GLN A 120 -17.15 24.91 2.19
C GLN A 120 -18.65 24.86 2.52
N SER A 121 -19.42 24.06 1.79
CA SER A 121 -20.84 23.86 2.05
C SER A 121 -21.13 22.81 3.13
N ALA A 122 -20.10 22.15 3.67
CA ALA A 122 -20.25 21.22 4.76
C ALA A 122 -20.54 21.97 6.08
N PRO A 123 -21.48 21.49 6.92
CA PRO A 123 -22.02 22.23 8.08
C PRO A 123 -20.99 22.69 9.12
N ALA A 124 -19.78 22.14 9.10
CA ALA A 124 -18.72 22.49 10.04
C ALA A 124 -17.71 23.50 9.51
N ALA A 125 -17.72 23.78 8.21
CA ALA A 125 -16.69 24.60 7.55
C ALA A 125 -16.84 26.11 7.80
N SER A 126 -17.85 26.55 8.55
CA SER A 126 -18.15 27.98 8.70
C SER A 126 -17.10 28.77 9.50
N SER A 127 -16.13 28.14 10.14
CA SER A 127 -15.09 28.83 10.94
C SER A 127 -13.72 28.15 11.00
N HIS A 128 -13.52 26.98 10.39
CA HIS A 128 -12.27 26.20 10.50
C HIS A 128 -11.86 25.65 9.14
N GLU A 129 -10.57 25.37 8.98
CA GLU A 129 -10.05 24.61 7.83
C GLU A 129 -10.71 23.21 7.76
N PRO A 130 -11.16 22.78 6.57
CA PRO A 130 -11.82 21.49 6.41
C PRO A 130 -10.92 20.35 6.88
N ARG A 131 -11.49 19.41 7.60
CA ARG A 131 -10.78 18.21 8.10
C ARG A 131 -11.09 17.01 7.23
N MET A 132 -10.05 16.31 6.83
CA MET A 132 -10.13 15.11 6.03
C MET A 132 -9.49 13.93 6.72
N LEU A 133 -10.08 12.76 6.56
CA LEU A 133 -9.55 11.50 7.07
C LEU A 133 -9.23 10.55 5.92
N ASP A 134 -8.01 10.03 5.89
CA ASP A 134 -7.64 8.84 5.13
C ASP A 134 -7.75 7.63 6.09
N ALA A 135 -8.82 6.85 5.90
CA ALA A 135 -9.14 5.74 6.80
C ALA A 135 -8.48 4.44 6.33
N GLY A 136 -7.32 4.14 6.91
CA GLY A 136 -6.42 3.07 6.49
C GLY A 136 -5.34 3.60 5.54
N CYS A 137 -4.61 4.63 5.98
CA CYS A 137 -3.75 5.40 5.10
C CYS A 137 -2.49 4.66 4.59
N GLY A 138 -2.21 3.46 5.08
CA GLY A 138 -1.06 2.68 4.65
C GLY A 138 0.25 3.47 4.73
N MET A 139 0.96 3.56 3.60
CA MET A 139 2.20 4.33 3.47
C MET A 139 1.98 5.83 3.20
N GLY A 140 0.73 6.30 3.17
CA GLY A 140 0.39 7.71 2.99
C GLY A 140 0.24 8.15 1.54
N ASP A 141 0.00 7.23 0.59
CA ASP A 141 -0.15 7.61 -0.83
C ASP A 141 -1.38 8.49 -1.05
N ALA A 142 -2.53 8.16 -0.42
CA ALA A 142 -3.72 9.01 -0.50
C ALA A 142 -3.57 10.33 0.29
N LEU A 143 -2.80 10.35 1.38
CA LEU A 143 -2.50 11.61 2.09
C LEU A 143 -1.81 12.61 1.16
N VAL A 144 -0.84 12.14 0.33
CA VAL A 144 -0.17 12.98 -0.66
C VAL A 144 -1.15 13.51 -1.70
N GLU A 145 -2.00 12.66 -2.24
CA GLU A 145 -3.00 13.02 -3.25
C GLU A 145 -4.04 14.00 -2.70
N LEU A 146 -4.52 13.77 -1.47
CA LEU A 146 -5.46 14.68 -0.79
C LEU A 146 -4.82 16.05 -0.52
N HIS A 147 -3.56 16.10 -0.11
CA HIS A 147 -2.86 17.36 0.12
C HIS A 147 -2.64 18.14 -1.18
N GLN A 148 -2.36 17.45 -2.28
CA GLN A 148 -2.26 18.11 -3.59
C GLN A 148 -3.61 18.62 -4.09
N ALA A 149 -4.69 17.88 -3.86
CA ALA A 149 -6.04 18.27 -4.25
C ALA A 149 -6.61 19.39 -3.36
N PHE A 150 -6.30 19.37 -2.05
CA PHE A 150 -6.83 20.31 -1.05
C PHE A 150 -5.72 20.86 -0.14
N PRO A 151 -4.90 21.81 -0.64
CA PRO A 151 -3.70 22.27 0.08
C PRO A 151 -3.99 22.97 1.42
N HIS A 152 -5.21 23.48 1.61
CA HIS A 152 -5.63 24.20 2.82
C HIS A 152 -6.44 23.33 3.78
N ALA A 153 -6.60 22.05 3.50
CA ALA A 153 -7.34 21.14 4.38
C ALA A 153 -6.43 20.57 5.46
N HIS A 154 -7.00 20.35 6.64
CA HIS A 154 -6.34 19.61 7.71
C HIS A 154 -6.49 18.10 7.47
N ILE A 155 -5.41 17.43 7.11
CA ILE A 155 -5.43 16.02 6.72
C ILE A 155 -4.95 15.14 7.86
N GLU A 156 -5.76 14.16 8.20
CA GLU A 156 -5.43 13.13 9.19
C GLU A 156 -5.40 11.76 8.50
N GLY A 157 -4.49 10.88 8.96
CA GLY A 157 -4.43 9.49 8.55
C GLY A 157 -4.53 8.58 9.76
N ILE A 158 -5.26 7.48 9.62
CA ILE A 158 -5.26 6.41 10.61
C ILE A 158 -4.76 5.12 9.98
N GLU A 159 -3.81 4.45 10.64
CA GLU A 159 -3.21 3.23 10.16
C GLU A 159 -3.04 2.24 11.31
N TRP A 160 -3.47 0.98 11.07
CA TRP A 160 -3.37 -0.08 12.07
C TRP A 160 -1.93 -0.53 12.32
N SER A 161 -1.14 -0.68 11.24
CA SER A 161 0.26 -1.09 11.31
C SER A 161 1.14 0.05 11.84
N TRP A 162 1.81 -0.18 12.95
CA TRP A 162 2.76 0.80 13.50
C TRP A 162 3.90 1.13 12.51
N LEU A 163 4.33 0.16 11.71
CA LEU A 163 5.38 0.35 10.72
C LEU A 163 4.92 1.28 9.58
N TRP A 164 3.76 0.99 8.98
CA TRP A 164 3.22 1.83 7.90
C TRP A 164 2.83 3.21 8.41
N ARG A 165 2.32 3.30 9.65
CA ARG A 165 2.09 4.58 10.31
C ARG A 165 3.36 5.42 10.40
N ILE A 166 4.51 4.84 10.79
CA ILE A 166 5.79 5.57 10.83
C ILE A 166 6.20 6.01 9.44
N VAL A 167 6.12 5.12 8.43
CA VAL A 167 6.44 5.45 7.04
C VAL A 167 5.56 6.60 6.54
N ALA A 168 4.25 6.54 6.77
CA ALA A 168 3.31 7.59 6.37
C ALA A 168 3.62 8.92 7.08
N ALA A 169 3.91 8.91 8.39
CA ALA A 169 4.24 10.12 9.14
C ALA A 169 5.56 10.78 8.66
N LEU A 170 6.56 9.97 8.29
CA LEU A 170 7.81 10.49 7.72
C LEU A 170 7.65 11.05 6.31
N ARG A 171 6.79 10.44 5.50
CA ARG A 171 6.51 10.89 4.12
C ARG A 171 5.59 12.11 4.08
N CYS A 172 4.68 12.23 5.04
CA CYS A 172 3.64 13.24 5.07
C CYS A 172 3.70 14.06 6.37
N PRO A 173 4.76 14.86 6.61
CA PRO A 173 4.95 15.60 7.86
C PRO A 173 3.88 16.68 8.10
N TRP A 174 3.16 17.08 7.06
CA TRP A 174 2.01 18.01 7.13
C TRP A 174 0.72 17.34 7.60
N ALA A 175 0.63 16.01 7.53
CA ALA A 175 -0.55 15.26 7.94
C ALA A 175 -0.39 14.73 9.37
N LYS A 176 -1.50 14.67 10.10
CA LYS A 176 -1.52 14.06 11.44
C LYS A 176 -1.79 12.55 11.32
N VAL A 177 -0.73 11.73 11.28
CA VAL A 177 -0.86 10.28 11.16
C VAL A 177 -0.88 9.62 12.53
N ARG A 178 -1.96 8.90 12.83
CA ARG A 178 -2.17 8.17 14.09
C ARG A 178 -2.20 6.66 13.87
N GLN A 179 -1.71 5.92 14.86
CA GLN A 179 -1.94 4.49 14.91
C GLN A 179 -3.32 4.20 15.48
N GLY A 180 -4.07 3.32 14.85
CA GLY A 180 -5.36 2.91 15.37
C GLY A 180 -6.21 2.12 14.37
N ASP A 181 -7.37 1.71 14.85
CA ASP A 181 -8.37 1.04 14.03
C ASP A 181 -9.33 2.08 13.42
N MET A 182 -9.40 2.12 12.09
CA MET A 182 -10.31 3.00 11.37
C MET A 182 -11.78 2.76 11.72
N TRP A 183 -12.12 1.56 12.17
CA TRP A 183 -13.48 1.20 12.59
C TRP A 183 -13.84 1.75 13.96
N ALA A 184 -12.85 1.90 14.85
CA ALA A 184 -13.03 2.49 16.19
C ALA A 184 -12.89 4.03 16.17
N GLN A 185 -12.22 4.60 15.16
CA GLN A 185 -12.11 6.04 14.98
C GLN A 185 -13.46 6.64 14.62
N SER A 186 -13.91 7.68 15.32
CA SER A 186 -15.08 8.45 14.92
C SER A 186 -14.85 9.21 13.62
N TRP A 187 -15.84 9.18 12.72
CA TRP A 187 -15.83 9.94 11.46
C TRP A 187 -16.65 11.24 11.54
N ALA A 188 -17.25 11.53 12.69
CA ALA A 188 -18.16 12.66 12.88
C ALA A 188 -17.51 14.05 12.65
N ASP A 189 -16.21 14.14 12.90
CA ASP A 189 -15.48 15.42 12.86
C ASP A 189 -14.85 15.73 11.51
N PHE A 190 -15.10 14.92 10.47
CA PHE A 190 -14.48 15.06 9.16
C PHE A 190 -15.49 15.47 8.11
N GLU A 191 -15.15 16.46 7.31
CA GLU A 191 -15.92 16.90 6.14
C GLU A 191 -15.74 15.95 4.97
N LEU A 192 -14.60 15.23 4.91
CA LEU A 192 -14.35 14.19 3.92
C LEU A 192 -13.66 12.99 4.57
N VAL A 193 -14.18 11.79 4.29
CA VAL A 193 -13.52 10.52 4.60
C VAL A 193 -13.18 9.81 3.30
N TYR A 194 -11.90 9.51 3.12
CA TYR A 194 -11.39 8.74 1.98
C TYR A 194 -11.16 7.28 2.38
N LEU A 195 -11.51 6.37 1.47
CA LEU A 195 -11.38 4.93 1.63
C LEU A 195 -10.75 4.29 0.39
N PHE A 196 -9.82 3.38 0.61
CA PHE A 196 -9.43 2.39 -0.38
C PHE A 196 -9.47 1.01 0.29
N GLN A 197 -10.65 0.46 0.36
CA GLN A 197 -10.95 -0.78 1.09
C GLN A 197 -11.44 -1.87 0.14
N ARG A 198 -11.42 -3.13 0.60
CA ARG A 198 -11.95 -4.26 -0.15
C ARG A 198 -13.47 -4.19 -0.29
N PRO A 199 -14.04 -4.76 -1.36
CA PRO A 199 -15.50 -4.73 -1.58
C PRO A 199 -16.27 -5.36 -0.42
N GLU A 200 -15.73 -6.37 0.27
CA GLU A 200 -16.38 -7.05 1.38
C GLU A 200 -16.55 -6.16 2.62
N THR A 201 -15.74 -5.13 2.75
CA THR A 201 -15.81 -4.18 3.88
C THR A 201 -16.62 -2.94 3.56
N MET A 202 -17.01 -2.73 2.30
CA MET A 202 -17.78 -1.55 1.89
C MET A 202 -19.14 -1.42 2.58
N PRO A 203 -19.93 -2.50 2.80
CA PRO A 203 -21.19 -2.39 3.56
C PRO A 203 -20.97 -1.84 4.97
N ARG A 204 -19.92 -2.29 5.66
CA ARG A 204 -19.56 -1.78 6.99
C ARG A 204 -19.15 -0.31 6.95
N ALA A 205 -18.34 0.07 5.95
CA ALA A 205 -17.92 1.46 5.77
C ALA A 205 -19.10 2.39 5.52
N MET A 206 -20.06 1.93 4.73
CA MET A 206 -21.29 2.66 4.46
C MET A 206 -22.16 2.85 5.70
N ALA A 207 -22.40 1.77 6.44
CA ALA A 207 -23.15 1.83 7.69
C ALA A 207 -22.52 2.82 8.67
N LYS A 208 -21.19 2.78 8.81
CA LYS A 208 -20.43 3.70 9.65
C LYS A 208 -20.54 5.14 9.17
N ALA A 209 -20.38 5.40 7.87
CA ALA A 209 -20.50 6.74 7.31
C ALA A 209 -21.89 7.34 7.58
N ARG A 210 -22.95 6.55 7.38
CA ARG A 210 -24.34 6.99 7.68
C ARG A 210 -24.58 7.26 9.15
N ALA A 211 -23.99 6.45 10.03
CA ALA A 211 -24.22 6.57 11.47
C ALA A 211 -23.45 7.74 12.10
N GLU A 212 -22.28 8.08 11.56
CA GLU A 212 -21.37 8.99 12.22
C GLU A 212 -21.14 10.31 11.47
N MET A 213 -21.08 10.28 10.15
CA MET A 213 -20.79 11.50 9.37
C MET A 213 -22.01 12.42 9.32
N ARG A 214 -21.76 13.70 9.38
CA ARG A 214 -22.81 14.73 9.32
C ARG A 214 -23.40 14.84 7.92
N PRO A 215 -24.71 15.15 7.80
CA PRO A 215 -25.29 15.47 6.50
C PRO A 215 -24.51 16.58 5.80
N GLY A 216 -24.29 16.42 4.49
CA GLY A 216 -23.51 17.35 3.68
C GLY A 216 -22.03 17.03 3.58
N CYS A 217 -21.48 16.15 4.45
CA CYS A 217 -20.09 15.66 4.35
C CYS A 217 -19.91 14.66 3.21
N TRP A 218 -18.68 14.30 2.94
CA TRP A 218 -18.30 13.52 1.77
C TRP A 218 -17.62 12.21 2.13
N LEU A 219 -18.07 11.12 1.51
CA LEU A 219 -17.37 9.84 1.50
C LEU A 219 -16.80 9.60 0.11
N VAL A 220 -15.53 9.30 0.02
CA VAL A 220 -14.82 9.04 -1.24
C VAL A 220 -14.23 7.64 -1.19
N SER A 221 -14.57 6.80 -2.17
CA SER A 221 -14.03 5.44 -2.27
C SER A 221 -13.29 5.26 -3.59
N LEU A 222 -12.07 4.75 -3.53
CA LEU A 222 -11.30 4.36 -4.70
C LEU A 222 -11.65 2.92 -5.10
N GLU A 223 -11.91 2.70 -6.39
CA GLU A 223 -12.19 1.42 -7.05
C GLU A 223 -13.55 0.82 -6.70
N PHE A 224 -13.89 0.65 -5.43
CA PHE A 224 -15.07 -0.09 -5.02
C PHE A 224 -16.25 0.81 -4.74
N GLU A 225 -17.39 0.44 -5.34
CA GLU A 225 -18.66 1.11 -5.14
C GLU A 225 -19.16 0.88 -3.72
N ALA A 226 -19.79 1.88 -3.16
CA ALA A 226 -20.46 1.75 -1.88
C ALA A 226 -21.76 0.98 -2.04
N VAL A 227 -21.88 -0.09 -1.29
CA VAL A 227 -23.07 -0.96 -1.25
C VAL A 227 -23.54 -1.09 0.19
N ASP A 228 -24.84 -1.31 0.37
CA ASP A 228 -25.38 -1.62 1.69
C ASP A 228 -25.22 -3.11 2.05
N GLU A 229 -25.73 -3.51 3.20
CA GLU A 229 -25.69 -4.91 3.68
C GLU A 229 -26.46 -5.90 2.80
N HIS A 230 -27.36 -5.39 1.97
CA HIS A 230 -28.15 -6.19 1.01
C HIS A 230 -27.53 -6.20 -0.38
N GLY A 231 -26.34 -5.56 -0.55
CA GLY A 231 -25.66 -5.44 -1.84
C GLY A 231 -26.26 -4.40 -2.77
N VAL A 232 -27.14 -3.53 -2.28
CA VAL A 232 -27.73 -2.46 -3.07
C VAL A 232 -26.75 -1.29 -3.14
N ALA A 233 -26.41 -0.90 -4.37
CA ALA A 233 -25.48 0.20 -4.61
C ALA A 233 -26.06 1.54 -4.17
N TRP A 234 -25.25 2.34 -3.52
CA TRP A 234 -25.59 3.71 -3.22
C TRP A 234 -25.45 4.57 -4.46
N LYS A 235 -26.40 5.48 -4.67
CA LYS A 235 -26.32 6.41 -5.78
C LYS A 235 -25.17 7.39 -5.52
N PRO A 236 -24.09 7.36 -6.32
CA PRO A 236 -22.99 8.30 -6.16
C PRO A 236 -23.43 9.71 -6.57
N HIS A 237 -22.87 10.72 -5.91
CA HIS A 237 -22.94 12.12 -6.36
C HIS A 237 -22.17 12.31 -7.65
N ALA A 238 -20.96 11.71 -7.71
CA ALA A 238 -20.12 11.68 -8.90
C ALA A 238 -19.33 10.37 -8.98
N ARG A 239 -19.02 9.97 -10.22
CA ARG A 239 -18.08 8.90 -10.52
C ARG A 239 -17.00 9.45 -11.42
N LEU A 240 -15.77 9.51 -10.91
CA LEU A 240 -14.61 9.96 -11.66
C LEU A 240 -13.91 8.75 -12.27
N SER A 241 -13.60 8.81 -13.55
CA SER A 241 -12.88 7.76 -14.25
C SER A 241 -11.80 8.42 -15.10
N LEU A 242 -10.58 8.42 -14.59
CA LEU A 242 -9.40 8.87 -15.34
C LEU A 242 -8.89 7.71 -16.22
N GLN A 243 -8.50 8.00 -17.46
CA GLN A 243 -8.00 6.98 -18.38
C GLN A 243 -6.84 6.21 -17.74
N GLY A 244 -6.99 4.87 -17.67
CA GLY A 244 -6.00 3.96 -17.10
C GLY A 244 -5.95 3.91 -15.57
N LEU A 245 -6.79 4.66 -14.87
CA LEU A 245 -6.92 4.63 -13.41
C LEU A 245 -8.22 3.95 -12.97
N ARG A 246 -8.23 3.52 -11.71
CA ARG A 246 -9.41 2.93 -11.07
C ARG A 246 -10.48 3.98 -10.85
N PRO A 247 -11.78 3.66 -10.93
CA PRO A 247 -12.85 4.62 -10.70
C PRO A 247 -12.82 5.15 -9.26
N ILE A 248 -13.21 6.41 -9.09
CA ILE A 248 -13.40 7.04 -7.79
C ILE A 248 -14.89 7.33 -7.63
N TRP A 249 -15.43 6.86 -6.55
CA TRP A 249 -16.81 7.03 -6.18
C TRP A 249 -16.94 8.13 -5.12
N VAL A 250 -17.73 9.13 -5.40
CA VAL A 250 -17.95 10.28 -4.51
C VAL A 250 -19.41 10.26 -4.04
N TYR A 251 -19.60 10.22 -2.74
CA TYR A 251 -20.94 10.20 -2.11
C TYR A 251 -21.09 11.40 -1.20
N ARG A 252 -22.24 12.05 -1.27
CA ARG A 252 -22.64 13.06 -0.30
C ARG A 252 -23.53 12.42 0.75
N ILE A 253 -23.20 12.63 2.00
CA ILE A 253 -24.00 12.12 3.14
C ILE A 253 -25.25 12.98 3.23
N GLY A 254 -26.42 12.33 3.25
CA GLY A 254 -27.74 12.98 3.28
C GLY A 254 -28.39 12.86 4.63
#